data_9958ff462fbd66d205fa8886e79fc115
#
_entry.id   9958ff462fbd66d205fa8886e79fc115
#
_cell.length_a   1.000
_cell.length_b   1.000
_cell.length_c   1.000
_cell.angle_alpha   90.00
_cell.angle_beta   90.00
_cell.angle_gamma   90.00
#
_symmetry.space_group_name_H-M   'P 1'
#
loop_
_entity.id
_entity.type
_entity.pdbx_description
1 polymer ?
#
loop_
_entity_poly.entity_id
_entity_poly.type
_entity_poly.pdbx_seq_one_letter_code
_entity_poly.pdbx_strand_id
1 'polypeptide(L)'
;MMHRYGPGKEKLPRVLHISIARYSSELPTSGEPLQFLVSIHEEGTGVTWQQNVTIDKETERFFLDSTQDLYLWSMNAALTPKKANDRVRQMGMRLYDSFIGPQGEEILATIPPTAVLLNVDETILNLPWELIGAGGNAIALTTPFGRLVTTRTVPRPGREPENEDNVIRILAVANPTLDLAAGEREIAALRGLEGDHSSYSIEVKVLTRETATRVAFAEALATSEYDIIHFSGHGSFDPSAPEMSAIRFSDGLLSADEVLGLEWKGGPPTLVFNSACESGRAAGGRRLASNESQSNGLAAAFITAGVSAYAGYFWPVTDTGAGLFTEAFYRNLFIRENVGIAFLEARRYVIRELGEVGDLTGFSAVLFGDAASAHRRDVYSKK
;
A
#
# COMPACT_ATOMS: atom_id res chain seq x y z
N MET A 1 24.36 45.21 -4.02
CA MET A 1 22.90 45.27 -3.89
C MET A 1 22.45 43.95 -3.27
N MET A 2 22.19 43.93 -1.99
CA MET A 2 21.71 42.74 -1.26
C MET A 2 20.23 42.61 -1.47
N HIS A 3 19.80 41.56 -2.18
CA HIS A 3 18.38 41.18 -2.21
C HIS A 3 18.02 40.57 -0.85
N ARG A 4 17.19 41.27 -0.10
CA ARG A 4 16.53 40.80 1.11
C ARG A 4 15.54 39.71 0.70
N TYR A 5 15.78 38.47 1.10
CA TYR A 5 14.78 37.42 1.10
C TYR A 5 13.70 37.77 2.13
N GLY A 6 12.47 37.91 1.68
CA GLY A 6 11.32 38.08 2.56
C GLY A 6 11.03 36.78 3.35
N PRO A 7 10.28 36.86 4.47
CA PRO A 7 10.01 35.71 5.32
C PRO A 7 9.11 34.69 4.62
N GLY A 8 9.57 33.43 4.63
CA GLY A 8 8.79 32.20 4.64
C GLY A 8 7.68 32.06 3.59
N LYS A 9 8.01 31.83 2.30
CA LYS A 9 7.12 31.04 1.47
C LYS A 9 7.27 29.57 1.96
N GLU A 10 6.22 29.00 2.55
CA GLU A 10 6.14 27.57 2.73
C GLU A 10 6.44 26.92 1.37
N LYS A 11 7.48 26.08 1.32
CA LYS A 11 7.78 25.33 0.11
C LYS A 11 6.60 24.41 -0.13
N LEU A 12 5.98 24.52 -1.30
CA LEU A 12 4.97 23.56 -1.75
C LEU A 12 5.53 22.12 -1.59
N PRO A 13 4.69 21.18 -1.18
CA PRO A 13 5.11 19.78 -1.06
C PRO A 13 5.62 19.30 -2.42
N ARG A 14 6.79 18.68 -2.44
CA ARG A 14 7.39 18.11 -3.64
C ARG A 14 6.93 16.67 -3.81
N VAL A 15 5.88 16.44 -4.57
CA VAL A 15 5.37 15.09 -4.87
C VAL A 15 5.94 14.63 -6.21
N LEU A 16 6.56 13.45 -6.22
CA LEU A 16 7.09 12.83 -7.43
C LEU A 16 6.19 11.70 -7.91
N HIS A 17 5.79 11.76 -9.16
CA HIS A 17 5.12 10.69 -9.87
C HIS A 17 6.13 9.92 -10.70
N ILE A 18 6.29 8.63 -10.40
CA ILE A 18 7.10 7.70 -11.18
C ILE A 18 6.14 6.79 -11.92
N SER A 19 6.22 6.78 -13.26
CA SER A 19 5.41 5.89 -14.10
C SER A 19 6.31 4.96 -14.88
N ILE A 20 6.03 3.66 -14.84
CA ILE A 20 6.74 2.62 -15.57
C ILE A 20 5.71 1.92 -16.44
N ALA A 21 5.65 2.27 -17.71
CA ALA A 21 4.69 1.76 -18.66
C ALA A 21 5.41 0.88 -19.70
N ARG A 22 4.77 -0.20 -20.12
CA ARG A 22 5.30 -1.01 -21.22
C ARG A 22 5.31 -0.22 -22.52
N TYR A 23 6.40 -0.33 -23.28
CA TYR A 23 6.57 0.42 -24.53
C TYR A 23 5.63 -0.05 -25.66
N SER A 24 5.27 -1.35 -25.68
CA SER A 24 4.35 -1.94 -26.66
C SER A 24 3.15 -2.55 -25.96
N SER A 25 1.98 -2.42 -26.58
CA SER A 25 0.76 -3.12 -26.14
C SER A 25 0.82 -4.62 -26.44
N GLU A 26 1.69 -5.04 -27.39
CA GLU A 26 1.91 -6.45 -27.70
C GLU A 26 2.87 -7.06 -26.68
N LEU A 27 2.56 -8.27 -26.25
CA LEU A 27 3.48 -9.02 -25.42
C LEU A 27 4.67 -9.48 -26.25
N PRO A 28 5.91 -9.40 -25.72
CA PRO A 28 7.07 -9.88 -26.44
C PRO A 28 6.94 -11.39 -26.68
N THR A 29 7.41 -11.82 -27.85
CA THR A 29 7.53 -13.24 -28.18
C THR A 29 8.50 -13.92 -27.20
N SER A 30 8.39 -15.25 -27.08
CA SER A 30 9.25 -16.02 -26.17
C SER A 30 10.72 -15.76 -26.48
N GLY A 31 11.43 -15.11 -25.55
CA GLY A 31 12.87 -14.81 -25.67
C GLY A 31 13.21 -13.34 -25.90
N GLU A 32 12.28 -12.51 -26.28
CA GLU A 32 12.51 -11.07 -26.41
C GLU A 32 12.58 -10.38 -25.04
N PRO A 33 13.42 -9.33 -24.91
CA PRO A 33 13.50 -8.53 -23.70
C PRO A 33 12.23 -7.69 -23.50
N LEU A 34 11.90 -7.42 -22.25
CA LEU A 34 10.82 -6.49 -21.91
C LEU A 34 11.29 -5.05 -22.06
N GLN A 35 10.47 -4.20 -22.66
CA GLN A 35 10.78 -2.79 -22.86
C GLN A 35 9.75 -1.91 -22.15
N PHE A 36 10.27 -0.96 -21.37
CA PHE A 36 9.46 -0.01 -20.61
C PHE A 36 9.89 1.43 -20.89
N LEU A 37 8.94 2.33 -20.81
CA LEU A 37 9.17 3.76 -20.69
C LEU A 37 9.01 4.13 -19.21
N VAL A 38 10.07 4.63 -18.61
CA VAL A 38 10.05 5.20 -17.27
C VAL A 38 9.92 6.70 -17.39
N SER A 39 8.96 7.27 -16.67
CA SER A 39 8.73 8.71 -16.61
C SER A 39 8.77 9.18 -15.15
N ILE A 40 9.45 10.29 -14.87
CA ILE A 40 9.45 10.96 -13.58
C ILE A 40 8.93 12.38 -13.78
N HIS A 41 7.86 12.71 -13.09
CA HIS A 41 7.22 14.01 -13.11
C HIS A 41 7.08 14.55 -11.69
N GLU A 42 7.48 15.82 -11.48
CA GLU A 42 7.25 16.53 -10.23
C GLU A 42 5.97 17.33 -10.34
N GLU A 43 5.05 17.15 -9.39
CA GLU A 43 3.78 17.84 -9.34
C GLU A 43 3.98 19.37 -9.32
N GLY A 44 3.17 20.09 -10.10
CA GLY A 44 3.28 21.55 -10.22
C GLY A 44 4.40 22.03 -11.16
N THR A 45 5.17 21.12 -11.78
CA THR A 45 6.14 21.47 -12.82
C THR A 45 5.62 21.11 -14.21
N GLY A 46 6.10 21.83 -15.25
CA GLY A 46 5.77 21.53 -16.64
C GLY A 46 6.74 20.56 -17.33
N VAL A 47 7.61 19.86 -16.54
CA VAL A 47 8.66 18.99 -17.09
C VAL A 47 8.49 17.56 -16.63
N THR A 48 8.58 16.64 -17.57
CA THR A 48 8.64 15.19 -17.31
C THR A 48 9.94 14.66 -17.88
N TRP A 49 10.75 14.03 -17.01
CA TRP A 49 11.93 13.28 -17.46
C TRP A 49 11.51 11.88 -17.90
N GLN A 50 12.14 11.36 -18.95
CA GLN A 50 11.81 10.04 -19.49
C GLN A 50 13.04 9.28 -19.93
N GLN A 51 13.02 7.96 -19.78
CA GLN A 51 14.01 7.03 -20.35
C GLN A 51 13.36 5.73 -20.80
N ASN A 52 13.98 5.10 -21.81
CA ASN A 52 13.65 3.74 -22.22
C ASN A 52 14.50 2.76 -21.41
N VAL A 53 13.84 1.72 -20.91
CA VAL A 53 14.47 0.65 -20.12
C VAL A 53 14.22 -0.68 -20.79
N THR A 54 15.25 -1.50 -20.85
CA THR A 54 15.16 -2.87 -21.37
C THR A 54 15.54 -3.84 -20.28
N ILE A 55 14.64 -4.77 -19.98
CA ILE A 55 14.85 -5.84 -19.00
C ILE A 55 15.15 -7.13 -19.77
N ASP A 56 16.38 -7.59 -19.66
CA ASP A 56 16.81 -8.85 -20.24
C ASP A 56 16.29 -10.06 -19.44
N LYS A 57 16.43 -11.25 -20.00
CA LYS A 57 15.93 -12.49 -19.38
C LYS A 57 16.64 -12.87 -18.09
N GLU A 58 17.88 -12.46 -17.91
CA GLU A 58 18.62 -12.70 -16.67
C GLU A 58 18.05 -11.81 -15.54
N THR A 59 17.84 -10.54 -15.82
CA THR A 59 17.24 -9.58 -14.90
C THR A 59 15.77 -9.95 -14.58
N GLU A 60 14.98 -10.36 -15.58
CA GLU A 60 13.63 -10.87 -15.38
C GLU A 60 13.62 -12.06 -14.42
N ARG A 61 14.48 -13.06 -14.66
CA ARG A 61 14.61 -14.23 -13.80
C ARG A 61 15.03 -13.85 -12.38
N PHE A 62 16.01 -12.95 -12.24
CA PHE A 62 16.44 -12.46 -10.93
C PHE A 62 15.28 -11.85 -10.14
N PHE A 63 14.42 -11.03 -10.78
CA PHE A 63 13.26 -10.45 -10.11
C PHE A 63 12.25 -11.50 -9.66
N LEU A 64 11.94 -12.48 -10.52
CA LEU A 64 11.00 -13.55 -10.20
C LEU A 64 11.53 -14.44 -9.06
N ASP A 65 12.77 -14.89 -9.15
CA ASP A 65 13.40 -15.76 -8.15
C ASP A 65 13.53 -15.03 -6.80
N SER A 66 13.95 -13.75 -6.82
CA SER A 66 14.08 -12.95 -5.60
C SER A 66 12.73 -12.69 -4.93
N THR A 67 11.68 -12.39 -5.69
CA THR A 67 10.33 -12.22 -5.17
C THR A 67 9.81 -13.52 -4.55
N GLN A 68 10.04 -14.65 -5.22
CA GLN A 68 9.67 -15.97 -4.71
C GLN A 68 10.46 -16.33 -3.44
N ASP A 69 11.76 -16.05 -3.39
CA ASP A 69 12.57 -16.26 -2.19
C ASP A 69 12.02 -15.47 -1.00
N LEU A 70 11.77 -14.17 -1.16
CA LEU A 70 11.24 -13.30 -0.10
C LEU A 70 9.87 -13.79 0.40
N TYR A 71 9.01 -14.24 -0.53
CA TYR A 71 7.72 -14.84 -0.19
C TYR A 71 7.88 -16.12 0.65
N LEU A 72 8.71 -17.07 0.20
CA LEU A 72 8.95 -18.32 0.93
C LEU A 72 9.59 -18.08 2.30
N TRP A 73 10.44 -17.08 2.39
CA TRP A 73 11.15 -16.73 3.61
C TRP A 73 10.24 -16.04 4.62
N SER A 74 9.29 -15.25 4.17
CA SER A 74 8.29 -14.69 5.07
C SER A 74 7.42 -15.75 5.75
N MET A 75 7.23 -16.91 5.09
CA MET A 75 6.49 -18.06 5.63
C MET A 75 7.32 -18.97 6.54
N ASN A 76 8.64 -19.01 6.36
CA ASN A 76 9.54 -19.93 7.03
C ASN A 76 10.64 -19.17 7.78
N ALA A 77 10.55 -19.17 9.11
CA ALA A 77 11.57 -18.59 10.00
C ALA A 77 12.96 -19.27 9.93
N ALA A 78 13.20 -20.20 8.99
CA ALA A 78 14.43 -21.00 8.90
C ALA A 78 15.61 -20.26 8.27
N LEU A 79 15.42 -19.02 7.79
CA LEU A 79 16.50 -18.22 7.21
C LEU A 79 17.22 -17.40 8.26
N THR A 80 18.53 -17.27 8.06
CA THR A 80 19.29 -16.33 8.89
C THR A 80 18.85 -14.90 8.52
N PRO A 81 18.63 -14.03 9.52
CA PRO A 81 18.24 -12.63 9.32
C PRO A 81 19.13 -11.91 8.30
N LYS A 82 20.43 -12.22 8.32
CA LYS A 82 21.40 -11.66 7.36
C LYS A 82 21.04 -11.98 5.91
N LYS A 83 20.67 -13.23 5.59
CA LYS A 83 20.31 -13.62 4.22
C LYS A 83 19.04 -12.92 3.74
N ALA A 84 18.04 -12.79 4.62
CA ALA A 84 16.81 -12.09 4.32
C ALA A 84 17.08 -10.60 3.99
N ASN A 85 17.83 -9.91 4.86
CA ASN A 85 18.20 -8.52 4.67
C ASN A 85 19.09 -8.30 3.43
N ASP A 86 20.04 -9.20 3.17
CA ASP A 86 20.88 -9.15 1.98
C ASP A 86 20.04 -9.29 0.69
N ARG A 87 19.02 -10.18 0.67
CA ARG A 87 18.14 -10.35 -0.47
C ARG A 87 17.23 -9.14 -0.69
N VAL A 88 16.63 -8.59 0.37
CA VAL A 88 15.85 -7.35 0.33
C VAL A 88 16.69 -6.24 -0.32
N ARG A 89 17.93 -6.08 0.16
CA ARG A 89 18.85 -5.06 -0.35
C ARG A 89 19.23 -5.28 -1.81
N GLN A 90 19.58 -6.53 -2.20
CA GLN A 90 19.92 -6.87 -3.58
C GLN A 90 18.75 -6.61 -4.53
N MET A 91 17.53 -7.01 -4.12
CA MET A 91 16.32 -6.78 -4.91
C MET A 91 16.07 -5.28 -5.11
N GLY A 92 16.16 -4.49 -4.04
CA GLY A 92 15.96 -3.05 -4.10
C GLY A 92 16.97 -2.33 -4.99
N MET A 93 18.26 -2.68 -4.87
CA MET A 93 19.32 -2.18 -5.76
C MET A 93 19.06 -2.53 -7.21
N ARG A 94 18.74 -3.80 -7.50
CA ARG A 94 18.51 -4.24 -8.90
C ARG A 94 17.29 -3.56 -9.52
N LEU A 95 16.21 -3.37 -8.76
CA LEU A 95 15.06 -2.57 -9.21
C LEU A 95 15.48 -1.13 -9.52
N TYR A 96 16.24 -0.52 -8.63
CA TYR A 96 16.69 0.86 -8.81
C TYR A 96 17.60 1.01 -10.04
N ASP A 97 18.63 0.18 -10.16
CA ASP A 97 19.59 0.23 -11.25
C ASP A 97 18.91 -0.06 -12.60
N SER A 98 17.92 -0.96 -12.61
CA SER A 98 17.20 -1.34 -13.83
C SER A 98 16.21 -0.27 -14.30
N PHE A 99 15.47 0.38 -13.41
CA PHE A 99 14.38 1.28 -13.78
C PHE A 99 14.67 2.77 -13.59
N ILE A 100 15.50 3.14 -12.60
CA ILE A 100 15.82 4.55 -12.32
C ILE A 100 17.20 4.90 -12.87
N GLY A 101 18.23 4.13 -12.51
CA GLY A 101 19.61 4.32 -12.96
C GLY A 101 20.21 5.68 -12.52
N PRO A 102 21.46 5.95 -12.97
CA PRO A 102 22.19 7.15 -12.55
C PRO A 102 21.52 8.47 -12.93
N GLN A 103 20.83 8.51 -14.08
CA GLN A 103 20.17 9.74 -14.55
C GLN A 103 18.92 10.07 -13.74
N GLY A 104 18.13 9.06 -13.37
CA GLY A 104 16.98 9.26 -12.50
C GLY A 104 17.40 9.57 -11.06
N GLU A 105 18.56 9.09 -10.64
CA GLU A 105 19.13 9.39 -9.33
C GLU A 105 19.33 10.89 -9.10
N GLU A 106 19.80 11.64 -10.10
CA GLU A 106 19.99 13.09 -9.99
C GLU A 106 18.67 13.80 -9.65
N ILE A 107 17.53 13.32 -10.18
CA ILE A 107 16.21 13.90 -9.92
C ILE A 107 15.78 13.60 -8.48
N LEU A 108 16.02 12.37 -8.01
CA LEU A 108 15.64 11.94 -6.66
C LEU A 108 16.55 12.54 -5.57
N ALA A 109 17.83 12.78 -5.88
CA ALA A 109 18.84 13.24 -4.92
C ALA A 109 18.84 14.74 -4.70
N THR A 110 18.39 15.56 -5.69
CA THR A 110 18.54 17.03 -5.64
C THR A 110 17.81 17.65 -4.44
N ILE A 111 16.58 17.23 -4.16
CA ILE A 111 15.81 17.61 -2.96
C ILE A 111 14.95 16.38 -2.61
N PRO A 112 15.00 15.87 -1.38
CA PRO A 112 14.14 14.76 -0.98
C PRO A 112 12.66 15.11 -1.22
N PRO A 113 11.88 14.26 -1.91
CA PRO A 113 10.46 14.50 -2.09
C PRO A 113 9.71 14.30 -0.78
N THR A 114 8.57 14.96 -0.65
CA THR A 114 7.64 14.78 0.47
C THR A 114 6.81 13.52 0.32
N ALA A 115 6.60 13.06 -0.92
CA ALA A 115 6.00 11.78 -1.24
C ALA A 115 6.43 11.31 -2.64
N VAL A 116 6.39 9.98 -2.84
CA VAL A 116 6.56 9.32 -4.14
C VAL A 116 5.31 8.50 -4.44
N LEU A 117 4.74 8.73 -5.62
CA LEU A 117 3.60 8.00 -6.15
C LEU A 117 4.06 7.17 -7.35
N LEU A 118 3.96 5.85 -7.22
CA LEU A 118 4.43 4.92 -8.23
C LEU A 118 3.26 4.32 -9.01
N ASN A 119 3.27 4.51 -10.33
CA ASN A 119 2.39 3.82 -11.26
C ASN A 119 3.20 2.84 -12.10
N VAL A 120 2.84 1.56 -12.09
CA VAL A 120 3.55 0.52 -12.83
C VAL A 120 2.62 -0.26 -13.75
N ASP A 121 3.18 -0.70 -14.88
CA ASP A 121 2.48 -1.59 -15.81
C ASP A 121 2.02 -2.88 -15.12
N GLU A 122 0.87 -3.40 -15.54
CA GLU A 122 0.25 -4.61 -14.97
C GLU A 122 1.18 -5.83 -14.98
N THR A 123 2.10 -5.92 -15.95
CA THR A 123 3.04 -7.05 -16.09
C THR A 123 4.11 -7.11 -14.99
N ILE A 124 4.35 -6.00 -14.31
CA ILE A 124 5.37 -5.86 -13.25
C ILE A 124 4.79 -5.44 -11.89
N LEU A 125 3.45 -5.45 -11.74
CA LEU A 125 2.78 -5.14 -10.47
C LEU A 125 3.23 -6.04 -9.31
N ASN A 126 3.58 -7.30 -9.62
CA ASN A 126 4.02 -8.30 -8.62
C ASN A 126 5.49 -8.20 -8.23
N LEU A 127 6.16 -7.10 -8.52
CA LEU A 127 7.47 -6.83 -7.95
C LEU A 127 7.32 -6.05 -6.64
N PRO A 128 8.17 -6.29 -5.65
CA PRO A 128 8.15 -5.57 -4.37
C PRO A 128 8.78 -4.18 -4.51
N TRP A 129 8.03 -3.27 -5.12
CA TRP A 129 8.48 -1.91 -5.44
C TRP A 129 8.86 -1.07 -4.23
N GLU A 130 8.35 -1.40 -3.05
CA GLU A 130 8.72 -0.76 -1.79
C GLU A 130 10.20 -0.94 -1.44
N LEU A 131 10.87 -1.92 -2.05
CA LEU A 131 12.30 -2.16 -1.86
C LEU A 131 13.18 -1.27 -2.75
N ILE A 132 12.62 -0.62 -3.79
CA ILE A 132 13.40 0.17 -4.75
C ILE A 132 14.22 1.26 -4.05
N GLY A 133 15.54 1.29 -4.31
CA GLY A 133 16.40 2.32 -3.73
C GLY A 133 17.87 2.17 -4.03
N ALA A 134 18.56 3.31 -4.11
CA ALA A 134 19.98 3.40 -4.36
C ALA A 134 20.81 2.80 -3.22
N GLY A 135 21.85 2.02 -3.57
CA GLY A 135 22.76 1.43 -2.58
C GLY A 135 22.06 0.49 -1.58
N GLY A 136 20.83 0.05 -1.88
CA GLY A 136 20.02 -0.78 -1.00
C GLY A 136 19.28 -0.01 0.10
N ASN A 137 19.18 1.30 -0.02
CA ASN A 137 18.36 2.16 0.84
C ASN A 137 17.03 2.40 0.14
N ALA A 138 16.01 1.65 0.52
CA ALA A 138 14.69 1.76 -0.10
C ALA A 138 14.08 3.16 0.08
N ILE A 139 13.54 3.73 -1.00
CA ILE A 139 12.86 5.04 -0.98
C ILE A 139 11.72 5.03 0.04
N ALA A 140 10.97 3.93 0.11
CA ALA A 140 9.87 3.75 1.06
C ALA A 140 10.29 3.70 2.55
N LEU A 141 11.59 3.75 2.86
CA LEU A 141 12.13 3.90 4.23
C LEU A 141 12.51 5.35 4.57
N THR A 142 12.50 6.24 3.60
CA THR A 142 12.88 7.64 3.78
C THR A 142 11.76 8.61 3.43
N THR A 143 10.85 8.20 2.58
CA THR A 143 9.81 9.04 1.98
C THR A 143 8.48 8.29 1.96
N PRO A 144 7.35 8.94 2.26
CA PRO A 144 6.01 8.42 2.01
C PRO A 144 5.92 7.88 0.58
N PHE A 145 5.48 6.63 0.45
CA PHE A 145 5.50 5.91 -0.82
C PHE A 145 4.16 5.22 -1.04
N GLY A 146 3.49 5.54 -2.15
CA GLY A 146 2.21 4.96 -2.52
C GLY A 146 2.21 4.41 -3.94
N ARG A 147 1.49 3.32 -4.17
CA ARG A 147 1.23 2.78 -5.50
C ARG A 147 -0.08 3.33 -6.04
N LEU A 148 -0.09 3.77 -7.27
CA LEU A 148 -1.32 4.14 -7.98
C LEU A 148 -1.88 2.90 -8.69
N VAL A 149 -3.20 2.81 -8.70
CA VAL A 149 -3.92 1.74 -9.40
C VAL A 149 -4.25 2.19 -10.81
N THR A 150 -3.85 1.39 -11.81
CA THR A 150 -4.33 1.53 -13.18
C THR A 150 -5.47 0.55 -13.39
N THR A 151 -6.64 1.05 -13.76
CA THR A 151 -7.85 0.24 -13.99
C THR A 151 -8.53 0.65 -15.29
N ARG A 152 -9.24 -0.30 -15.92
CA ARG A 152 -10.14 -0.03 -17.06
C ARG A 152 -11.59 0.19 -16.62
N THR A 153 -11.89 -0.12 -15.36
CA THR A 153 -13.19 0.14 -14.77
C THR A 153 -13.26 1.60 -14.36
N VAL A 154 -14.36 2.29 -14.67
CA VAL A 154 -14.58 3.67 -14.24
C VAL A 154 -14.63 3.70 -12.71
N PRO A 155 -13.69 4.41 -12.05
CA PRO A 155 -13.68 4.47 -10.59
C PRO A 155 -14.90 5.25 -10.09
N ARG A 156 -15.44 4.80 -8.94
CA ARG A 156 -16.46 5.58 -8.25
C ARG A 156 -15.80 6.82 -7.64
N PRO A 157 -16.52 7.94 -7.53
CA PRO A 157 -16.00 9.11 -6.84
C PRO A 157 -15.72 8.76 -5.38
N GLY A 158 -14.58 9.20 -4.87
CA GLY A 158 -14.25 9.13 -3.47
C GLY A 158 -15.17 10.02 -2.64
N ARG A 159 -15.23 9.76 -1.35
CA ARG A 159 -15.92 10.64 -0.40
C ARG A 159 -15.06 11.89 -0.17
N GLU A 160 -15.66 13.06 -0.28
CA GLU A 160 -15.08 14.27 0.30
C GLU A 160 -15.11 14.12 1.83
N PRO A 161 -14.00 14.35 2.55
CA PRO A 161 -13.97 14.23 4.00
C PRO A 161 -14.73 15.40 4.66
N GLU A 162 -16.04 15.36 4.59
CA GLU A 162 -16.93 16.28 5.29
C GLU A 162 -17.44 15.60 6.56
N ASN A 163 -16.66 15.63 7.64
CA ASN A 163 -17.16 15.27 8.96
C ASN A 163 -17.57 16.54 9.67
N GLU A 164 -18.87 16.87 9.61
CA GLU A 164 -19.46 17.99 10.35
C GLU A 164 -19.36 17.78 11.88
N ASP A 165 -19.30 16.52 12.34
CA ASP A 165 -19.36 16.15 13.75
C ASP A 165 -17.99 15.87 14.40
N ASN A 166 -16.89 15.98 13.67
CA ASN A 166 -15.54 15.68 14.15
C ASN A 166 -15.35 14.27 14.76
N VAL A 167 -16.16 13.30 14.35
CA VAL A 167 -16.07 11.90 14.79
C VAL A 167 -15.38 11.07 13.72
N ILE A 168 -14.34 10.32 14.08
CA ILE A 168 -13.72 9.32 13.21
C ILE A 168 -14.34 7.97 13.52
N ARG A 169 -15.03 7.39 12.55
CA ARG A 169 -15.72 6.11 12.70
C ARG A 169 -14.92 5.00 12.04
N ILE A 170 -14.55 3.99 12.83
CA ILE A 170 -13.79 2.84 12.40
C ILE A 170 -14.69 1.59 12.45
N LEU A 171 -14.83 0.89 11.30
CA LEU A 171 -15.39 -0.46 11.28
C LEU A 171 -14.22 -1.45 11.32
N ALA A 172 -14.11 -2.20 12.40
CA ALA A 172 -13.07 -3.19 12.58
C ALA A 172 -13.64 -4.61 12.50
N VAL A 173 -13.02 -5.45 11.68
CA VAL A 173 -13.34 -6.88 11.53
C VAL A 173 -12.14 -7.69 11.99
N ALA A 174 -12.34 -8.61 12.94
CA ALA A 174 -11.22 -9.41 13.46
C ALA A 174 -11.56 -10.87 13.69
N ASN A 175 -10.57 -11.71 13.36
CA ASN A 175 -10.56 -13.14 13.65
C ASN A 175 -11.88 -13.86 13.28
N PRO A 176 -12.40 -13.73 12.04
CA PRO A 176 -13.66 -14.36 11.63
C PRO A 176 -13.60 -15.90 11.72
N THR A 177 -12.40 -16.47 11.63
CA THR A 177 -12.16 -17.91 11.56
C THR A 177 -11.76 -18.55 12.89
N LEU A 178 -11.64 -17.76 13.96
CA LEU A 178 -11.32 -18.19 15.33
C LEU A 178 -9.90 -18.74 15.53
N ASP A 179 -9.01 -18.61 14.56
CA ASP A 179 -7.64 -19.15 14.57
C ASP A 179 -6.55 -18.06 14.56
N LEU A 180 -6.94 -16.76 14.59
CA LEU A 180 -6.04 -15.61 14.55
C LEU A 180 -6.15 -14.76 15.82
N ALA A 181 -5.54 -15.20 16.91
CA ALA A 181 -5.48 -14.42 18.16
C ALA A 181 -4.78 -13.06 18.00
N ALA A 182 -3.94 -12.89 16.98
CA ALA A 182 -3.32 -11.62 16.64
C ALA A 182 -4.34 -10.56 16.26
N GLY A 183 -5.39 -10.90 15.52
CA GLY A 183 -6.46 -9.98 15.15
C GLY A 183 -7.16 -9.38 16.36
N GLU A 184 -7.29 -10.12 17.45
CA GLU A 184 -7.88 -9.59 18.68
C GLU A 184 -6.96 -8.56 19.36
N ARG A 185 -5.63 -8.71 19.23
CA ARG A 185 -4.67 -7.70 19.73
C ARG A 185 -4.72 -6.42 18.92
N GLU A 186 -4.86 -6.52 17.59
CA GLU A 186 -5.03 -5.35 16.73
C GLU A 186 -6.31 -4.56 17.10
N ILE A 187 -7.42 -5.26 17.35
CA ILE A 187 -8.65 -4.63 17.82
C ILE A 187 -8.49 -3.99 19.20
N ALA A 188 -7.76 -4.63 20.11
CA ALA A 188 -7.49 -4.04 21.41
C ALA A 188 -6.68 -2.73 21.28
N ALA A 189 -5.74 -2.67 20.34
CA ALA A 189 -5.00 -1.44 20.03
C ALA A 189 -5.93 -0.35 19.48
N LEU A 190 -6.86 -0.68 18.57
CA LEU A 190 -7.85 0.27 18.04
C LEU A 190 -8.82 0.77 19.12
N ARG A 191 -9.33 -0.11 19.97
CA ARG A 191 -10.17 0.27 21.09
C ARG A 191 -9.44 1.15 22.12
N GLY A 192 -8.14 0.99 22.26
CA GLY A 192 -7.32 1.88 23.09
C GLY A 192 -7.24 3.32 22.58
N LEU A 193 -7.71 3.58 21.35
CA LEU A 193 -7.79 4.91 20.74
C LEU A 193 -9.19 5.52 20.85
N GLU A 194 -10.22 4.75 21.28
CA GLU A 194 -11.59 5.25 21.45
C GLU A 194 -11.66 6.36 22.49
N GLY A 195 -12.52 7.33 22.23
CA GLY A 195 -12.84 8.42 23.14
C GLY A 195 -12.60 9.79 22.53
N ASP A 196 -12.75 10.79 23.39
CA ASP A 196 -12.61 12.18 23.01
C ASP A 196 -11.14 12.63 23.03
N HIS A 197 -10.74 13.25 21.95
CA HIS A 197 -9.47 13.92 21.77
C HIS A 197 -9.70 15.43 21.67
N SER A 198 -8.67 16.24 21.74
CA SER A 198 -8.81 17.71 21.80
C SER A 198 -9.59 18.32 20.62
N SER A 199 -9.58 17.69 19.43
CA SER A 199 -10.20 18.20 18.20
C SER A 199 -11.11 17.22 17.48
N TYR A 200 -11.19 15.97 17.93
CA TYR A 200 -12.04 14.92 17.36
C TYR A 200 -12.33 13.83 18.39
N SER A 201 -13.28 12.96 18.11
CA SER A 201 -13.48 11.71 18.84
C SER A 201 -13.33 10.50 17.91
N ILE A 202 -13.03 9.33 18.49
CA ILE A 202 -12.90 8.07 17.77
C ILE A 202 -13.95 7.09 18.30
N GLU A 203 -14.73 6.53 17.36
CA GLU A 203 -15.69 5.47 17.60
C GLU A 203 -15.26 4.21 16.85
N VAL A 204 -15.24 3.05 17.54
CA VAL A 204 -14.86 1.77 16.92
C VAL A 204 -16.01 0.78 17.01
N LYS A 205 -16.62 0.43 15.88
CA LYS A 205 -17.54 -0.71 15.77
C LYS A 205 -16.76 -1.96 15.43
N VAL A 206 -16.94 -3.03 16.19
CA VAL A 206 -16.23 -4.28 15.99
C VAL A 206 -17.17 -5.40 15.57
N LEU A 207 -16.82 -6.08 14.49
CA LEU A 207 -17.35 -7.38 14.09
C LEU A 207 -16.24 -8.42 14.34
N THR A 208 -16.50 -9.41 15.18
CA THR A 208 -15.48 -10.38 15.55
C THR A 208 -16.03 -11.79 15.60
N ARG A 209 -15.19 -12.77 15.30
CA ARG A 209 -15.52 -14.18 15.37
C ARG A 209 -16.78 -14.50 14.53
N GLU A 210 -17.75 -15.21 15.11
CA GLU A 210 -18.98 -15.62 14.44
C GLU A 210 -19.87 -14.43 14.00
N THR A 211 -19.71 -13.26 14.61
CA THR A 211 -20.44 -12.05 14.21
C THR A 211 -19.79 -11.35 13.01
N ALA A 212 -18.55 -11.71 12.68
CA ALA A 212 -17.83 -11.19 11.52
C ALA A 212 -18.29 -11.91 10.24
N THR A 213 -19.54 -11.73 9.85
CA THR A 213 -20.14 -12.27 8.62
C THR A 213 -20.08 -11.26 7.48
N ARG A 214 -20.09 -11.71 6.23
CA ARG A 214 -20.22 -10.85 5.03
C ARG A 214 -21.51 -10.02 5.09
N VAL A 215 -22.60 -10.64 5.56
CA VAL A 215 -23.88 -9.97 5.69
C VAL A 215 -23.79 -8.83 6.70
N ALA A 216 -23.27 -9.08 7.91
CA ALA A 216 -23.13 -8.05 8.94
C ALA A 216 -22.19 -6.93 8.50
N PHE A 217 -21.14 -7.27 7.74
CA PHE A 217 -20.22 -6.27 7.17
C PHE A 217 -20.91 -5.39 6.13
N ALA A 218 -21.59 -5.98 5.14
CA ALA A 218 -22.32 -5.25 4.11
C ALA A 218 -23.46 -4.40 4.72
N GLU A 219 -24.20 -4.92 5.69
CA GLU A 219 -25.24 -4.20 6.40
C GLU A 219 -24.66 -3.01 7.19
N ALA A 220 -23.52 -3.18 7.85
CA ALA A 220 -22.86 -2.09 8.55
C ALA A 220 -22.51 -0.94 7.59
N LEU A 221 -21.96 -1.26 6.41
CA LEU A 221 -21.59 -0.27 5.39
C LEU A 221 -22.80 0.43 4.77
N ALA A 222 -23.89 -0.28 4.56
CA ALA A 222 -25.12 0.26 3.98
C ALA A 222 -25.93 1.12 4.97
N THR A 223 -25.74 0.92 6.28
CA THR A 223 -26.55 1.59 7.34
C THR A 223 -25.83 2.67 8.11
N SER A 224 -24.49 2.65 8.13
CA SER A 224 -23.67 3.56 8.91
C SER A 224 -22.49 4.08 8.09
N GLU A 225 -22.04 5.29 8.38
CA GLU A 225 -20.86 5.88 7.76
C GLU A 225 -19.61 5.46 8.52
N TYR A 226 -18.56 5.16 7.76
CA TYR A 226 -17.23 4.85 8.30
C TYR A 226 -16.15 5.58 7.51
N ASP A 227 -15.17 6.12 8.24
CA ASP A 227 -14.00 6.78 7.67
C ASP A 227 -12.90 5.76 7.40
N ILE A 228 -12.82 4.73 8.24
CA ILE A 228 -11.80 3.69 8.17
C ILE A 228 -12.44 2.32 8.28
N ILE A 229 -11.99 1.40 7.44
CA ILE A 229 -12.21 -0.04 7.62
C ILE A 229 -10.88 -0.67 8.01
N HIS A 230 -10.88 -1.44 9.10
CA HIS A 230 -9.77 -2.29 9.48
C HIS A 230 -10.20 -3.75 9.45
N PHE A 231 -9.51 -4.56 8.64
CA PHE A 231 -9.75 -5.99 8.57
C PHE A 231 -8.51 -6.75 9.05
N SER A 232 -8.67 -7.60 10.06
CA SER A 232 -7.63 -8.51 10.55
C SER A 232 -8.15 -9.96 10.52
N GLY A 233 -7.70 -10.70 9.54
CA GLY A 233 -8.20 -12.04 9.24
C GLY A 233 -7.34 -12.73 8.17
N HIS A 234 -7.91 -13.75 7.55
CA HIS A 234 -7.27 -14.40 6.40
C HIS A 234 -7.66 -13.73 5.09
N GLY A 235 -6.67 -13.59 4.21
CA GLY A 235 -6.84 -13.25 2.80
C GLY A 235 -6.38 -14.39 1.91
N SER A 236 -6.87 -14.43 0.71
CA SER A 236 -6.39 -15.30 -0.37
C SER A 236 -6.15 -14.47 -1.61
N PHE A 237 -5.02 -14.70 -2.24
CA PHE A 237 -4.71 -14.12 -3.53
C PHE A 237 -4.68 -15.23 -4.59
N ASP A 238 -5.47 -15.06 -5.66
CA ASP A 238 -5.44 -15.96 -6.80
C ASP A 238 -4.69 -15.30 -7.96
N PRO A 239 -3.47 -15.75 -8.32
CA PRO A 239 -2.69 -15.15 -9.39
C PRO A 239 -3.27 -15.44 -10.78
N SER A 240 -4.14 -16.43 -10.92
CA SER A 240 -4.77 -16.80 -12.20
C SER A 240 -6.14 -16.12 -12.40
N ALA A 241 -6.79 -15.73 -11.30
CA ALA A 241 -8.07 -15.04 -11.28
C ALA A 241 -8.08 -14.00 -10.14
N PRO A 242 -7.37 -12.88 -10.27
CA PRO A 242 -7.20 -11.90 -9.18
C PRO A 242 -8.48 -11.25 -8.68
N GLU A 243 -9.53 -11.21 -9.52
CA GLU A 243 -10.88 -10.83 -9.14
C GLU A 243 -11.50 -11.80 -8.11
N MET A 244 -10.99 -13.02 -8.05
CA MET A 244 -11.37 -14.03 -7.06
C MET A 244 -10.53 -13.93 -5.76
N SER A 245 -9.52 -13.05 -5.75
CA SER A 245 -8.81 -12.74 -4.51
C SER A 245 -9.80 -12.22 -3.47
N ALA A 246 -9.74 -12.72 -2.25
CA ALA A 246 -10.81 -12.54 -1.30
C ALA A 246 -10.31 -12.38 0.14
N ILE A 247 -11.12 -11.76 0.96
CA ILE A 247 -11.01 -11.79 2.43
C ILE A 247 -12.04 -12.77 2.99
N ARG A 248 -11.64 -13.49 4.04
CA ARG A 248 -12.46 -14.54 4.64
C ARG A 248 -13.23 -14.02 5.85
N PHE A 249 -14.55 -14.14 5.77
CA PHE A 249 -15.48 -13.94 6.86
C PHE A 249 -15.92 -15.29 7.48
N SER A 250 -16.66 -15.27 8.56
CA SER A 250 -17.14 -16.49 9.24
C SER A 250 -18.15 -17.29 8.39
N ASP A 251 -18.89 -16.60 7.51
CA ASP A 251 -19.90 -17.17 6.61
C ASP A 251 -19.43 -17.37 5.16
N GLY A 252 -18.17 -17.03 4.84
CA GLY A 252 -17.63 -17.22 3.49
C GLY A 252 -16.56 -16.22 3.07
N LEU A 253 -16.35 -16.10 1.76
CA LEU A 253 -15.37 -15.22 1.15
C LEU A 253 -16.07 -13.97 0.59
N LEU A 254 -15.46 -12.81 0.76
CA LEU A 254 -15.79 -11.58 0.03
C LEU A 254 -14.70 -11.36 -1.02
N SER A 255 -15.03 -11.55 -2.28
CA SER A 255 -14.10 -11.42 -3.40
C SER A 255 -13.87 -9.95 -3.80
N ALA A 256 -12.79 -9.70 -4.56
CA ALA A 256 -12.52 -8.40 -5.13
C ALA A 256 -13.65 -7.91 -6.05
N ASP A 257 -14.29 -8.82 -6.80
CA ASP A 257 -15.43 -8.49 -7.64
C ASP A 257 -16.66 -8.09 -6.80
N GLU A 258 -16.93 -8.78 -5.70
CA GLU A 258 -18.03 -8.43 -4.79
C GLU A 258 -17.80 -7.08 -4.08
N VAL A 259 -16.55 -6.69 -3.83
CA VAL A 259 -16.21 -5.37 -3.26
C VAL A 259 -16.72 -4.23 -4.15
N LEU A 260 -16.66 -4.38 -5.46
CA LEU A 260 -17.18 -3.38 -6.40
C LEU A 260 -18.71 -3.20 -6.30
N GLY A 261 -19.42 -4.20 -5.77
CA GLY A 261 -20.86 -4.17 -5.53
C GLY A 261 -21.28 -3.59 -4.17
N LEU A 262 -20.35 -3.30 -3.26
CA LEU A 262 -20.68 -2.80 -1.93
C LEU A 262 -21.39 -1.43 -1.98
N GLU A 263 -22.39 -1.28 -1.13
CA GLU A 263 -23.06 0.00 -0.90
C GLU A 263 -22.46 0.71 0.31
N TRP A 264 -22.20 2.00 0.16
CA TRP A 264 -21.58 2.83 1.17
C TRP A 264 -22.54 3.94 1.59
N LYS A 265 -23.03 3.91 2.82
CA LYS A 265 -23.77 5.04 3.36
C LYS A 265 -22.81 6.23 3.56
N GLY A 266 -23.16 7.38 2.99
CA GLY A 266 -22.31 8.57 3.04
C GLY A 266 -21.05 8.53 2.16
N GLY A 267 -20.90 7.50 1.31
CA GLY A 267 -19.75 7.31 0.44
C GLY A 267 -18.71 6.31 0.98
N PRO A 268 -17.72 5.92 0.14
CA PRO A 268 -16.68 4.98 0.53
C PRO A 268 -15.78 5.53 1.65
N PRO A 269 -15.17 4.67 2.47
CA PRO A 269 -14.22 5.10 3.50
C PRO A 269 -12.99 5.75 2.86
N THR A 270 -12.31 6.62 3.60
CA THR A 270 -11.06 7.21 3.15
C THR A 270 -9.89 6.23 3.21
N LEU A 271 -9.97 5.24 4.10
CA LEU A 271 -8.92 4.26 4.30
C LEU A 271 -9.50 2.86 4.53
N VAL A 272 -8.94 1.88 3.82
CA VAL A 272 -9.07 0.46 4.16
C VAL A 272 -7.69 -0.06 4.56
N PHE A 273 -7.54 -0.50 5.80
CA PHE A 273 -6.37 -1.23 6.27
C PHE A 273 -6.71 -2.73 6.34
N ASN A 274 -6.15 -3.49 5.42
CA ASN A 274 -6.36 -4.92 5.36
C ASN A 274 -5.11 -5.67 5.87
N SER A 275 -5.15 -6.07 7.13
CA SER A 275 -4.07 -6.80 7.81
C SER A 275 -4.05 -8.30 7.47
N ALA A 276 -4.82 -8.76 6.49
CA ALA A 276 -4.71 -10.12 5.98
C ALA A 276 -3.45 -10.31 5.14
N CYS A 277 -2.86 -11.51 5.22
CA CYS A 277 -1.73 -11.87 4.36
C CYS A 277 -2.06 -11.71 2.88
N GLU A 278 -1.09 -11.28 2.07
CA GLU A 278 -1.21 -11.08 0.62
C GLU A 278 -2.32 -10.10 0.17
N SER A 279 -2.88 -9.34 1.10
CA SER A 279 -3.98 -8.39 0.83
C SER A 279 -3.59 -7.25 -0.11
N GLY A 280 -2.31 -6.92 -0.17
CA GLY A 280 -1.74 -5.92 -1.07
C GLY A 280 -1.12 -6.51 -2.34
N ARG A 281 -1.26 -7.82 -2.58
CA ARG A 281 -0.71 -8.45 -3.77
C ARG A 281 -1.60 -8.18 -4.97
N ALA A 282 -0.96 -7.87 -6.10
CA ALA A 282 -1.63 -7.68 -7.38
C ALA A 282 -1.38 -8.88 -8.29
N ALA A 283 -2.20 -9.03 -9.31
CA ALA A 283 -2.03 -10.09 -10.31
C ALA A 283 -0.71 -9.98 -11.06
N GLY A 284 -0.07 -11.11 -11.28
CA GLY A 284 1.08 -11.26 -12.14
C GLY A 284 1.48 -12.72 -12.19
N GLY A 285 1.54 -13.28 -13.38
CA GLY A 285 1.84 -14.68 -13.61
C GLY A 285 3.28 -15.06 -13.26
N ARG A 286 3.64 -16.33 -13.47
CA ARG A 286 5.01 -16.87 -13.37
C ARG A 286 5.99 -16.24 -14.36
N ARG A 287 5.53 -15.32 -15.21
CA ARG A 287 6.33 -14.50 -16.13
C ARG A 287 5.90 -13.05 -15.93
N LEU A 288 6.84 -12.10 -16.01
CA LEU A 288 6.54 -10.67 -15.94
C LEU A 288 5.62 -10.20 -17.09
N ALA A 289 5.50 -10.98 -18.16
CA ALA A 289 4.64 -10.69 -19.30
C ALA A 289 3.73 -11.88 -19.60
N SER A 290 2.70 -12.10 -18.80
CA SER A 290 1.62 -13.02 -19.16
C SER A 290 0.37 -12.24 -19.57
N ASN A 291 -0.36 -12.76 -20.57
CA ASN A 291 -1.65 -12.21 -21.01
C ASN A 291 -2.78 -12.38 -19.97
N GLU A 292 -2.45 -13.00 -18.84
CA GLU A 292 -3.43 -13.31 -17.82
C GLU A 292 -3.60 -12.10 -16.93
N SER A 293 -4.66 -11.41 -17.23
CA SER A 293 -5.48 -10.59 -16.36
C SER A 293 -5.17 -9.13 -16.14
N GLN A 294 -6.12 -8.43 -16.52
CA GLN A 294 -6.53 -7.06 -16.25
C GLN A 294 -7.25 -6.91 -14.92
N SER A 295 -7.19 -7.87 -14.03
CA SER A 295 -7.95 -7.81 -12.80
C SER A 295 -7.04 -7.59 -11.63
N ASN A 296 -7.37 -6.58 -11.03
CA ASN A 296 -6.84 -5.97 -9.87
C ASN A 296 -7.30 -6.78 -8.65
N GLY A 297 -6.40 -7.26 -7.82
CA GLY A 297 -6.77 -7.88 -6.54
C GLY A 297 -7.53 -6.91 -5.62
N LEU A 298 -7.69 -7.28 -4.37
CA LEU A 298 -8.49 -6.55 -3.38
C LEU A 298 -8.17 -5.04 -3.31
N ALA A 299 -6.87 -4.66 -3.33
CA ALA A 299 -6.46 -3.26 -3.27
C ALA A 299 -7.09 -2.42 -4.37
N ALA A 300 -7.02 -2.91 -5.60
CA ALA A 300 -7.58 -2.17 -6.73
C ALA A 300 -9.10 -2.19 -6.77
N ALA A 301 -9.75 -3.25 -6.28
CA ALA A 301 -11.19 -3.27 -6.14
C ALA A 301 -11.68 -2.18 -5.17
N PHE A 302 -11.05 -2.05 -4.00
CA PHE A 302 -11.39 -1.01 -3.03
C PHE A 302 -11.11 0.41 -3.57
N ILE A 303 -9.95 0.64 -4.20
CA ILE A 303 -9.62 1.94 -4.80
C ILE A 303 -10.62 2.27 -5.93
N THR A 304 -10.96 1.31 -6.79
CA THR A 304 -11.95 1.49 -7.86
C THR A 304 -13.36 1.74 -7.31
N ALA A 305 -13.70 1.15 -6.16
CA ALA A 305 -14.94 1.42 -5.43
C ALA A 305 -14.98 2.80 -4.75
N GLY A 306 -13.90 3.61 -4.86
CA GLY A 306 -13.84 4.99 -4.40
C GLY A 306 -13.09 5.19 -3.07
N VAL A 307 -12.49 4.14 -2.50
CA VAL A 307 -11.62 4.26 -1.32
C VAL A 307 -10.37 5.06 -1.68
N SER A 308 -10.00 6.06 -0.87
CA SER A 308 -8.88 6.96 -1.18
C SER A 308 -7.52 6.31 -0.96
N ALA A 309 -7.41 5.44 0.06
CA ALA A 309 -6.18 4.72 0.37
C ALA A 309 -6.48 3.29 0.83
N TYR A 310 -5.65 2.35 0.39
CA TYR A 310 -5.70 0.95 0.81
C TYR A 310 -4.31 0.52 1.30
N ALA A 311 -4.25 0.05 2.54
CA ALA A 311 -3.05 -0.52 3.14
C ALA A 311 -3.17 -2.04 3.25
N GLY A 312 -2.10 -2.75 2.95
CA GLY A 312 -2.08 -4.21 3.03
C GLY A 312 -0.66 -4.78 3.01
N TYR A 313 -0.54 -6.09 2.82
CA TYR A 313 0.75 -6.79 2.78
C TYR A 313 0.95 -7.52 1.46
N PHE A 314 2.16 -7.44 0.93
CA PHE A 314 2.55 -8.04 -0.35
C PHE A 314 2.83 -9.55 -0.24
N TRP A 315 3.38 -10.00 0.88
CA TRP A 315 3.60 -11.41 1.25
C TRP A 315 3.13 -11.66 2.68
N PRO A 316 3.03 -12.93 3.11
CA PRO A 316 2.65 -13.28 4.48
C PRO A 316 3.52 -12.58 5.52
N VAL A 317 2.92 -12.20 6.62
CA VAL A 317 3.58 -11.49 7.73
C VAL A 317 3.38 -12.23 9.04
N THR A 318 4.27 -11.98 10.01
CA THR A 318 4.11 -12.55 11.33
C THR A 318 3.02 -11.82 12.13
N ASP A 319 2.35 -12.53 13.00
CA ASP A 319 1.35 -11.97 13.93
C ASP A 319 1.93 -10.82 14.77
N THR A 320 3.19 -10.96 15.19
CA THR A 320 3.89 -9.92 15.97
C THR A 320 4.16 -8.70 15.10
N GLY A 321 4.65 -8.91 13.88
CA GLY A 321 4.93 -7.83 12.93
C GLY A 321 3.67 -7.06 12.54
N ALA A 322 2.58 -7.77 12.23
CA ALA A 322 1.29 -7.16 11.90
C ALA A 322 0.75 -6.32 13.06
N GLY A 323 0.78 -6.85 14.29
CA GLY A 323 0.31 -6.12 15.47
C GLY A 323 1.13 -4.85 15.75
N LEU A 324 2.47 -4.93 15.68
CA LEU A 324 3.35 -3.77 15.85
C LEU A 324 3.15 -2.73 14.74
N PHE A 325 2.95 -3.19 13.50
CA PHE A 325 2.69 -2.28 12.38
C PHE A 325 1.37 -1.54 12.58
N THR A 326 0.29 -2.26 12.90
CA THR A 326 -1.04 -1.70 13.15
C THR A 326 -1.01 -0.65 14.27
N GLU A 327 -0.39 -0.98 15.41
CA GLU A 327 -0.27 -0.06 16.54
C GLU A 327 0.50 1.21 16.16
N ALA A 328 1.66 1.07 15.53
CA ALA A 328 2.47 2.20 15.11
C ALA A 328 1.78 3.04 14.02
N PHE A 329 1.08 2.40 13.08
CA PHE A 329 0.37 3.07 12.00
C PHE A 329 -0.75 3.97 12.55
N TYR A 330 -1.68 3.42 13.34
CA TYR A 330 -2.80 4.22 13.85
C TYR A 330 -2.35 5.32 14.82
N ARG A 331 -1.36 5.04 15.67
CA ARG A 331 -0.77 6.07 16.53
C ARG A 331 -0.25 7.25 15.71
N ASN A 332 0.49 6.99 14.63
CA ASN A 332 1.02 8.04 13.78
C ASN A 332 -0.05 8.69 12.89
N LEU A 333 -1.05 7.93 12.41
CA LEU A 333 -2.13 8.46 11.58
C LEU A 333 -2.87 9.60 12.30
N PHE A 334 -3.24 9.37 13.56
CA PHE A 334 -3.99 10.37 14.33
C PHE A 334 -3.14 11.54 14.85
N ILE A 335 -1.81 11.40 14.91
CA ILE A 335 -0.89 12.49 15.25
C ILE A 335 -0.52 13.31 14.02
N ARG A 336 -0.29 12.67 12.89
CA ARG A 336 0.26 13.28 11.67
C ARG A 336 -0.79 13.67 10.64
N GLU A 337 -2.01 13.12 10.77
CA GLU A 337 -3.13 13.34 9.85
C GLU A 337 -2.81 13.03 8.36
N ASN A 338 -1.73 12.26 8.12
CA ASN A 338 -1.27 11.88 6.79
C ASN A 338 -0.99 10.38 6.73
N VAL A 339 -1.67 9.69 5.81
CA VAL A 339 -1.61 8.22 5.67
C VAL A 339 -0.20 7.78 5.28
N GLY A 340 0.44 8.45 4.34
CA GLY A 340 1.77 8.07 3.86
C GLY A 340 2.86 8.23 4.93
N ILE A 341 2.81 9.31 5.73
CA ILE A 341 3.73 9.53 6.85
C ILE A 341 3.50 8.47 7.94
N ALA A 342 2.24 8.21 8.29
CA ALA A 342 1.90 7.19 9.28
C ALA A 342 2.40 5.80 8.85
N PHE A 343 2.25 5.49 7.57
CA PHE A 343 2.69 4.24 6.98
C PHE A 343 4.22 4.10 6.97
N LEU A 344 4.94 5.18 6.63
CA LEU A 344 6.40 5.25 6.68
C LEU A 344 6.92 5.01 8.10
N GLU A 345 6.34 5.68 9.11
CA GLU A 345 6.77 5.54 10.49
C GLU A 345 6.47 4.14 11.05
N ALA A 346 5.33 3.54 10.70
CA ALA A 346 5.01 2.17 11.07
C ALA A 346 6.01 1.17 10.45
N ARG A 347 6.35 1.33 9.17
CA ARG A 347 7.35 0.53 8.47
C ARG A 347 8.71 0.60 9.16
N ARG A 348 9.19 1.81 9.45
CA ARG A 348 10.46 2.04 10.17
C ARG A 348 10.45 1.42 11.56
N TYR A 349 9.34 1.56 12.27
CA TYR A 349 9.17 0.99 13.60
C TYR A 349 9.34 -0.53 13.58
N VAL A 350 8.60 -1.23 12.73
CA VAL A 350 8.66 -2.70 12.64
C VAL A 350 10.05 -3.18 12.21
N ILE A 351 10.67 -2.53 11.22
CA ILE A 351 12.03 -2.91 10.78
C ILE A 351 13.05 -2.72 11.90
N ARG A 352 12.92 -1.65 12.69
CA ARG A 352 13.81 -1.43 13.84
C ARG A 352 13.62 -2.49 14.93
N GLU A 353 12.37 -2.86 15.23
CA GLU A 353 12.08 -3.80 16.34
C GLU A 353 12.35 -5.27 15.94
N LEU A 354 12.10 -5.64 14.68
CA LEU A 354 12.10 -7.03 14.24
C LEU A 354 13.09 -7.35 13.11
N GLY A 355 13.75 -6.35 12.53
CA GLY A 355 14.67 -6.56 11.39
C GLY A 355 15.89 -7.40 11.76
N GLU A 356 16.37 -7.34 13.01
CA GLU A 356 17.50 -8.14 13.48
C GLU A 356 17.15 -9.64 13.59
N VAL A 357 15.88 -9.99 13.76
CA VAL A 357 15.42 -11.39 13.77
C VAL A 357 15.00 -11.87 12.38
N GLY A 358 15.10 -11.01 11.35
CA GLY A 358 14.81 -11.36 9.96
C GLY A 358 13.33 -11.31 9.60
N ASP A 359 12.51 -10.65 10.39
CA ASP A 359 11.11 -10.39 10.06
C ASP A 359 10.99 -9.44 8.87
N LEU A 360 10.19 -9.82 7.88
CA LEU A 360 10.02 -9.08 6.64
C LEU A 360 8.73 -8.24 6.60
N THR A 361 7.98 -8.13 7.70
CA THR A 361 6.69 -7.43 7.75
C THR A 361 6.80 -5.98 7.30
N GLY A 362 7.80 -5.23 7.80
CA GLY A 362 7.99 -3.84 7.42
C GLY A 362 8.30 -3.66 5.93
N PHE A 363 8.89 -4.65 5.27
CA PHE A 363 9.16 -4.64 3.83
C PHE A 363 7.96 -5.14 3.01
N SER A 364 7.08 -5.94 3.60
CA SER A 364 5.86 -6.46 2.98
C SER A 364 4.75 -5.42 2.88
N ALA A 365 4.71 -4.46 3.79
CA ALA A 365 3.65 -3.49 3.86
C ALA A 365 3.56 -2.62 2.59
N VAL A 366 2.38 -2.53 1.98
CA VAL A 366 2.13 -1.75 0.76
C VAL A 366 0.97 -0.78 0.98
N LEU A 367 1.11 0.43 0.42
CA LEU A 367 0.08 1.45 0.41
C LEU A 367 -0.33 1.74 -1.04
N PHE A 368 -1.61 1.57 -1.34
CA PHE A 368 -2.21 2.03 -2.60
C PHE A 368 -2.98 3.32 -2.35
N GLY A 369 -2.91 4.25 -3.30
CA GLY A 369 -3.51 5.57 -3.21
C GLY A 369 -2.48 6.68 -3.04
N ASP A 370 -2.95 7.90 -2.80
CA ASP A 370 -2.11 9.09 -2.68
C ASP A 370 -1.43 9.16 -1.30
N ALA A 371 -0.16 8.77 -1.25
CA ALA A 371 0.66 8.86 -0.02
C ALA A 371 0.95 10.31 0.44
N ALA A 372 0.65 11.32 -0.39
CA ALA A 372 0.79 12.72 -0.01
C ALA A 372 -0.47 13.28 0.65
N SER A 373 -1.63 12.63 0.43
CA SER A 373 -2.91 13.15 0.91
C SER A 373 -3.02 13.16 2.43
N ALA A 374 -3.68 14.19 2.95
CA ALA A 374 -4.08 14.23 4.35
C ALA A 374 -5.27 13.27 4.56
N HIS A 375 -5.29 12.58 5.70
CA HIS A 375 -6.43 11.75 6.11
C HIS A 375 -7.69 12.58 6.39
N ARG A 376 -7.50 13.84 6.78
CA ARG A 376 -8.54 14.86 7.00
C ARG A 376 -8.17 16.15 6.27
N ARG A 377 -9.14 16.85 5.70
CA ARG A 377 -8.93 18.25 5.29
C ARG A 377 -8.61 19.07 6.54
N ASP A 378 -7.60 19.93 6.44
CA ASP A 378 -7.24 20.90 7.49
C ASP A 378 -8.48 21.66 7.95
N VAL A 379 -9.05 21.28 9.08
CA VAL A 379 -10.04 22.06 9.81
C VAL A 379 -9.42 23.39 10.32
N TYR A 380 -8.11 23.56 10.19
CA TYR A 380 -7.34 24.67 10.75
C TYR A 380 -7.03 25.81 9.79
N SER A 381 -7.45 25.76 8.51
CA SER A 381 -7.22 26.89 7.59
C SER A 381 -8.26 28.04 7.73
N LYS A 382 -9.09 28.03 8.76
CA LYS A 382 -9.97 29.15 9.11
C LYS A 382 -9.64 29.70 10.50
N LYS A 383 -8.50 30.40 10.59
CA LYS A 383 -8.31 31.49 11.56
C LYS A 383 -7.45 32.58 10.95
#